data_c16e4b60f9aedb2040ed8ef931a91474
#
_entry.id   c16e4b60f9aedb2040ed8ef931a91474
#
_cell.length_a   1.000
_cell.length_b   1.000
_cell.length_c   1.000
_cell.angle_alpha   90.00
_cell.angle_beta   90.00
_cell.angle_gamma   90.00
#
_symmetry.space_group_name_H-M   'P 1'
#
loop_
_entity.id
_entity.type
_entity.pdbx_description
1 polymer ?
#
loop_
_entity_poly.entity_id
_entity_poly.type
_entity_poly.pdbx_seq_one_letter_code
_entity_poly.pdbx_strand_id
1 'polypeptide(L)'
;MLMALDIPLPKQVFGHPWLLQGESKMSKSKGNVIYADDLVDIFGVDAVRYFVLHEIPYDNDGSITWDLLVERINSDLANVLGNLVNRTIAMSNKYFDGIVENKNICEDVDQELKDLALAMPGKAIAKMDELKASNALDEIFNLLRRTNKYIDETMPWVLAKDETKKDRLATVLYNFCLLYTSDAADDSLRV
;
A
#
# COMPACT_ATOMS: atom_id res chain seq x y z
N MET A 1 9.03 38.77 -9.00
CA MET A 1 8.53 39.13 -7.67
C MET A 1 9.55 38.84 -6.57
N LEU A 2 10.06 37.62 -6.37
CA LEU A 2 11.02 37.32 -5.28
C LEU A 2 12.29 38.19 -5.34
N MET A 3 12.90 38.30 -6.50
CA MET A 3 14.09 39.17 -6.71
C MET A 3 13.82 40.65 -6.39
N ALA A 4 12.62 41.15 -6.67
CA ALA A 4 12.25 42.55 -6.37
C ALA A 4 12.03 42.80 -4.88
N LEU A 5 11.86 41.75 -4.08
CA LEU A 5 11.69 41.78 -2.64
C LEU A 5 12.95 41.35 -1.89
N ASP A 6 14.05 41.16 -2.62
CA ASP A 6 15.33 40.65 -2.06
C ASP A 6 15.21 39.34 -1.28
N ILE A 7 14.25 38.50 -1.72
CA ILE A 7 14.01 37.16 -1.13
C ILE A 7 14.78 36.11 -1.93
N PRO A 8 15.39 35.11 -1.26
CA PRO A 8 16.12 34.05 -1.96
C PRO A 8 15.20 33.30 -2.95
N LEU A 9 15.75 32.99 -4.13
CA LEU A 9 15.05 32.22 -5.14
C LEU A 9 14.89 30.76 -4.67
N PRO A 10 13.78 30.06 -5.06
CA PRO A 10 13.64 28.66 -4.80
C PRO A 10 14.77 27.87 -5.48
N LYS A 11 15.27 26.83 -4.81
CA LYS A 11 16.33 25.96 -5.37
C LYS A 11 15.82 25.12 -6.54
N GLN A 12 14.52 24.83 -6.56
CA GLN A 12 13.88 24.05 -7.60
C GLN A 12 12.43 24.51 -7.79
N VAL A 13 11.98 24.55 -9.02
CA VAL A 13 10.56 24.71 -9.39
C VAL A 13 10.15 23.42 -10.07
N PHE A 14 9.16 22.74 -9.49
CA PHE A 14 8.61 21.50 -10.01
C PHE A 14 7.21 21.77 -10.57
N GLY A 15 6.98 21.38 -11.81
CA GLY A 15 5.68 21.42 -12.47
C GLY A 15 5.15 20.00 -12.64
N HIS A 16 3.85 19.82 -12.44
CA HIS A 16 3.19 18.54 -12.69
C HIS A 16 2.20 18.70 -13.86
N PRO A 17 1.84 17.59 -14.55
CA PRO A 17 0.91 17.58 -15.66
C PRO A 17 -0.54 17.90 -15.27
N TRP A 18 -1.41 17.79 -16.25
CA TRP A 18 -2.83 18.06 -16.06
C TRP A 18 -3.55 16.87 -15.44
N LEU A 19 -4.60 17.21 -14.70
CA LEU A 19 -5.59 16.25 -14.25
C LEU A 19 -6.79 16.31 -15.21
N LEU A 20 -7.07 15.16 -15.82
CA LEU A 20 -8.13 15.01 -16.81
C LEU A 20 -9.32 14.26 -16.20
N GLN A 21 -10.52 14.55 -16.69
CA GLN A 21 -11.68 13.68 -16.50
C GLN A 21 -11.89 12.90 -17.81
N GLY A 22 -11.55 11.59 -17.78
CA GLY A 22 -11.44 10.80 -18.98
C GLY A 22 -10.36 11.38 -19.92
N GLU A 23 -10.74 11.73 -21.13
CA GLU A 23 -9.85 12.35 -22.13
C GLU A 23 -9.90 13.88 -22.14
N SER A 24 -10.72 14.50 -21.29
CA SER A 24 -10.98 15.92 -21.31
C SER A 24 -10.37 16.65 -20.12
N LYS A 25 -9.76 17.82 -20.38
CA LYS A 25 -9.35 18.73 -19.33
C LYS A 25 -10.56 19.17 -18.51
N MET A 26 -10.46 19.08 -17.17
CA MET A 26 -11.49 19.59 -16.28
C MET A 26 -11.66 21.09 -16.43
N SER A 27 -12.91 21.52 -16.54
CA SER A 27 -13.26 22.94 -16.64
C SER A 27 -14.61 23.23 -16.01
N LYS A 28 -14.68 24.26 -15.18
CA LYS A 28 -15.93 24.70 -14.53
C LYS A 28 -17.00 25.06 -15.56
N SER A 29 -16.59 25.64 -16.70
CA SER A 29 -17.53 26.01 -17.77
C SER A 29 -18.12 24.82 -18.51
N LYS A 30 -17.46 23.67 -18.49
CA LYS A 30 -17.96 22.42 -19.07
C LYS A 30 -18.76 21.57 -18.07
N GLY A 31 -18.76 21.95 -16.78
CA GLY A 31 -19.45 21.20 -15.74
C GLY A 31 -18.85 19.81 -15.45
N ASN A 32 -17.62 19.56 -15.92
CA ASN A 32 -16.93 18.27 -15.77
C ASN A 32 -15.85 18.30 -14.68
N VAL A 33 -16.06 19.07 -13.62
CA VAL A 33 -15.11 19.11 -12.48
C VAL A 33 -15.54 18.08 -11.44
N ILE A 34 -14.61 17.21 -11.08
CA ILE A 34 -14.75 16.32 -9.91
C ILE A 34 -14.08 17.01 -8.74
N TYR A 35 -14.82 17.24 -7.66
CA TYR A 35 -14.26 17.87 -6.47
C TYR A 35 -13.73 16.79 -5.51
N ALA A 36 -12.60 17.11 -4.86
CA ALA A 36 -11.98 16.19 -3.91
C ALA A 36 -12.89 15.89 -2.71
N ASP A 37 -13.66 16.88 -2.27
CA ASP A 37 -14.60 16.74 -1.14
C ASP A 37 -15.68 15.70 -1.46
N ASP A 38 -16.24 15.73 -2.68
CA ASP A 38 -17.26 14.76 -3.11
C ASP A 38 -16.68 13.33 -3.15
N LEU A 39 -15.42 13.18 -3.54
CA LEU A 39 -14.74 11.87 -3.53
C LEU A 39 -14.49 11.39 -2.11
N VAL A 40 -14.06 12.28 -1.21
CA VAL A 40 -13.77 11.95 0.18
C VAL A 40 -15.04 11.55 0.93
N ASP A 41 -16.16 12.24 0.67
CA ASP A 41 -17.45 11.91 1.28
C ASP A 41 -17.96 10.50 0.90
N ILE A 42 -17.62 10.03 -0.32
CA ILE A 42 -18.06 8.72 -0.82
C ILE A 42 -17.07 7.60 -0.44
N PHE A 43 -15.76 7.83 -0.61
CA PHE A 43 -14.74 6.78 -0.54
C PHE A 43 -13.85 6.86 0.71
N GLY A 44 -13.92 7.96 1.46
CA GLY A 44 -13.01 8.25 2.56
C GLY A 44 -11.68 8.86 2.08
N VAL A 45 -11.03 9.60 2.99
CA VAL A 45 -9.83 10.38 2.68
C VAL A 45 -8.65 9.51 2.23
N ASP A 46 -8.46 8.36 2.87
CA ASP A 46 -7.29 7.50 2.61
C ASP A 46 -7.37 6.84 1.22
N ALA A 47 -8.55 6.37 0.82
CA ALA A 47 -8.77 5.80 -0.50
C ALA A 47 -8.54 6.84 -1.62
N VAL A 48 -9.02 8.07 -1.42
CA VAL A 48 -8.82 9.16 -2.38
C VAL A 48 -7.34 9.55 -2.47
N ARG A 49 -6.64 9.66 -1.35
CA ARG A 49 -5.20 9.94 -1.32
C ARG A 49 -4.38 8.85 -2.01
N TYR A 50 -4.70 7.59 -1.72
CA TYR A 50 -4.07 6.46 -2.40
C TYR A 50 -4.26 6.55 -3.91
N PHE A 51 -5.50 6.74 -4.36
CA PHE A 51 -5.82 6.89 -5.79
C PHE A 51 -5.01 8.00 -6.45
N VAL A 52 -5.02 9.20 -5.86
CA VAL A 52 -4.31 10.36 -6.41
C VAL A 52 -2.81 10.10 -6.52
N LEU A 53 -2.19 9.53 -5.50
CA LEU A 53 -0.75 9.26 -5.50
C LEU A 53 -0.36 8.13 -6.45
N HIS A 54 -1.27 7.18 -6.70
CA HIS A 54 -1.02 6.04 -7.56
C HIS A 54 -1.34 6.32 -9.04
N GLU A 55 -2.50 6.92 -9.34
CA GLU A 55 -3.01 7.06 -10.71
C GLU A 55 -2.66 8.41 -11.38
N ILE A 56 -2.13 9.37 -10.61
CA ILE A 56 -1.77 10.69 -11.14
C ILE A 56 -0.25 10.86 -11.03
N PRO A 57 0.51 10.31 -11.98
CA PRO A 57 1.96 10.43 -11.98
C PRO A 57 2.38 11.87 -12.25
N TYR A 58 3.61 12.22 -11.88
CA TYR A 58 4.12 13.59 -12.08
C TYR A 58 4.75 13.81 -13.46
N ASP A 59 4.91 12.80 -14.26
CA ASP A 59 5.55 12.84 -15.59
C ASP A 59 4.56 12.81 -16.76
N ASN A 60 3.30 12.42 -16.51
CA ASN A 60 2.26 12.33 -17.54
C ASN A 60 0.92 12.84 -16.99
N ASP A 61 0.02 13.23 -17.91
CA ASP A 61 -1.33 13.60 -17.54
C ASP A 61 -2.06 12.43 -16.86
N GLY A 62 -2.67 12.70 -15.71
CA GLY A 62 -3.46 11.73 -14.96
C GLY A 62 -4.95 11.85 -15.28
N SER A 63 -5.64 10.73 -15.36
CA SER A 63 -7.09 10.71 -15.59
C SER A 63 -7.84 10.25 -14.34
N ILE A 64 -8.91 10.97 -14.00
CA ILE A 64 -9.87 10.53 -12.98
C ILE A 64 -11.16 10.11 -13.69
N THR A 65 -11.58 8.87 -13.44
CA THR A 65 -12.92 8.37 -13.75
C THR A 65 -13.47 7.61 -12.56
N TRP A 66 -14.77 7.55 -12.42
CA TRP A 66 -15.42 6.78 -11.35
C TRP A 66 -15.06 5.29 -11.43
N ASP A 67 -15.05 4.75 -12.64
CA ASP A 67 -14.72 3.33 -12.88
C ASP A 67 -13.29 3.01 -12.47
N LEU A 68 -12.32 3.86 -12.85
CA LEU A 68 -10.91 3.69 -12.49
C LEU A 68 -10.69 3.78 -10.97
N LEU A 69 -11.39 4.71 -10.31
CA LEU A 69 -11.30 4.87 -8.86
C LEU A 69 -11.85 3.64 -8.12
N VAL A 70 -13.04 3.17 -8.53
CA VAL A 70 -13.64 1.95 -7.96
C VAL A 70 -12.77 0.72 -8.24
N GLU A 71 -12.26 0.57 -9.46
CA GLU A 71 -11.36 -0.53 -9.84
C GLU A 71 -10.10 -0.53 -8.96
N ARG A 72 -9.46 0.63 -8.79
CA ARG A 72 -8.24 0.74 -7.99
C ARG A 72 -8.47 0.45 -6.51
N ILE A 73 -9.53 0.97 -5.93
CA ILE A 73 -9.91 0.69 -4.54
C ILE A 73 -10.16 -0.81 -4.35
N ASN A 74 -10.90 -1.43 -5.27
CA ASN A 74 -11.20 -2.85 -5.17
C ASN A 74 -9.97 -3.74 -5.40
N SER A 75 -9.16 -3.46 -6.42
CA SER A 75 -8.01 -4.30 -6.76
C SER A 75 -6.92 -4.23 -5.70
N ASP A 76 -6.56 -3.06 -5.24
CA ASP A 76 -5.42 -2.87 -4.36
C ASP A 76 -5.83 -2.82 -2.88
N LEU A 77 -6.71 -1.90 -2.50
CA LEU A 77 -7.04 -1.71 -1.09
C LEU A 77 -7.90 -2.86 -0.55
N ALA A 78 -8.92 -3.28 -1.27
CA ALA A 78 -9.77 -4.38 -0.79
C ALA A 78 -9.13 -5.76 -1.01
N ASN A 79 -8.74 -6.09 -2.26
CA ASN A 79 -8.31 -7.44 -2.59
C ASN A 79 -6.85 -7.75 -2.21
N VAL A 80 -5.95 -6.78 -2.19
CA VAL A 80 -4.58 -7.01 -1.76
C VAL A 80 -4.41 -6.72 -0.28
N LEU A 81 -4.56 -5.47 0.16
CA LEU A 81 -4.34 -5.06 1.54
C LEU A 81 -5.42 -5.61 2.48
N GLY A 82 -6.69 -5.34 2.19
CA GLY A 82 -7.81 -5.75 3.04
C GLY A 82 -7.90 -7.26 3.19
N ASN A 83 -7.67 -8.02 2.12
CA ASN A 83 -7.64 -9.48 2.16
C ASN A 83 -6.48 -10.00 3.02
N LEU A 84 -5.27 -9.42 2.89
CA LEU A 84 -4.11 -9.79 3.71
C LEU A 84 -4.39 -9.57 5.20
N VAL A 85 -4.88 -8.38 5.56
CA VAL A 85 -5.24 -8.02 6.94
C VAL A 85 -6.29 -8.98 7.51
N ASN A 86 -7.37 -9.18 6.78
CA ASN A 86 -8.46 -10.07 7.21
C ASN A 86 -7.98 -11.51 7.42
N ARG A 87 -7.22 -12.06 6.47
CA ARG A 87 -6.66 -13.42 6.57
C ARG A 87 -5.70 -13.55 7.75
N THR A 88 -4.83 -12.57 7.97
CA THR A 88 -3.86 -12.56 9.06
C THR A 88 -4.56 -12.55 10.42
N ILE A 89 -5.49 -11.61 10.64
CA ILE A 89 -6.23 -11.48 11.89
C ILE A 89 -7.09 -12.74 12.14
N ALA A 90 -7.82 -13.21 11.12
CA ALA A 90 -8.68 -14.38 11.25
C ALA A 90 -7.90 -15.65 11.62
N MET A 91 -6.73 -15.88 11.00
CA MET A 91 -5.90 -17.04 11.29
C MET A 91 -5.19 -16.91 12.64
N SER A 92 -4.70 -15.74 13.01
CA SER A 92 -4.06 -15.50 14.31
C SER A 92 -5.05 -15.74 15.46
N ASN A 93 -6.26 -15.23 15.35
CA ASN A 93 -7.31 -15.48 16.34
C ASN A 93 -7.73 -16.96 16.39
N LYS A 94 -7.91 -17.58 15.22
CA LYS A 94 -8.40 -18.96 15.14
C LYS A 94 -7.42 -19.98 15.71
N TYR A 95 -6.11 -19.79 15.49
CA TYR A 95 -5.10 -20.82 15.80
C TYR A 95 -4.28 -20.51 17.06
N PHE A 96 -4.24 -19.24 17.48
CA PHE A 96 -3.38 -18.77 18.58
C PHE A 96 -4.05 -17.70 19.48
N ASP A 97 -5.38 -17.59 19.45
CA ASP A 97 -6.13 -16.64 20.27
C ASP A 97 -5.61 -15.19 20.17
N GLY A 98 -5.09 -14.83 18.99
CA GLY A 98 -4.54 -13.48 18.70
C GLY A 98 -3.09 -13.27 19.16
N ILE A 99 -2.47 -14.22 19.85
CA ILE A 99 -1.09 -14.09 20.34
C ILE A 99 -0.19 -15.06 19.55
N VAL A 100 0.61 -14.52 18.65
CA VAL A 100 1.51 -15.29 17.79
C VAL A 100 2.96 -15.03 18.17
N GLU A 101 3.65 -16.11 18.61
CA GLU A 101 5.08 -16.06 18.94
C GLU A 101 5.92 -16.65 17.82
N ASN A 102 7.08 -16.03 17.54
CA ASN A 102 8.02 -16.58 16.58
C ASN A 102 8.73 -17.82 17.17
N LYS A 103 8.54 -18.98 16.55
CA LYS A 103 9.24 -20.22 16.93
C LYS A 103 10.49 -20.48 16.09
N ASN A 104 10.83 -19.59 15.15
CA ASN A 104 12.04 -19.65 14.32
C ASN A 104 12.19 -20.94 13.48
N ILE A 105 11.10 -21.60 13.13
CA ILE A 105 11.10 -22.75 12.22
C ILE A 105 10.99 -22.21 10.79
N CYS A 106 12.13 -21.89 10.19
CA CYS A 106 12.20 -21.22 8.87
C CYS A 106 12.47 -22.24 7.76
N GLU A 107 11.92 -21.93 6.58
CA GLU A 107 12.16 -22.60 5.29
C GLU A 107 12.62 -21.57 4.25
N ASP A 108 13.07 -22.00 3.07
CA ASP A 108 13.60 -21.11 2.02
C ASP A 108 12.59 -20.03 1.60
N VAL A 109 11.30 -20.37 1.56
CA VAL A 109 10.21 -19.44 1.21
C VAL A 109 10.09 -18.27 2.22
N ASP A 110 10.45 -18.49 3.48
CA ASP A 110 10.46 -17.43 4.51
C ASP A 110 11.60 -16.44 4.26
N GLN A 111 12.76 -16.95 3.83
CA GLN A 111 13.92 -16.12 3.58
C GLN A 111 13.67 -15.19 2.38
N GLU A 112 13.08 -15.71 1.31
CA GLU A 112 12.68 -14.90 0.15
C GLU A 112 11.76 -13.73 0.55
N LEU A 113 10.74 -14.01 1.40
CA LEU A 113 9.83 -12.97 1.87
C LEU A 113 10.54 -11.93 2.74
N LYS A 114 11.42 -12.38 3.65
CA LYS A 114 12.21 -11.49 4.51
C LYS A 114 13.15 -10.59 3.70
N ASP A 115 13.84 -11.14 2.71
CA ASP A 115 14.75 -10.39 1.86
C ASP A 115 14.01 -9.32 1.06
N LEU A 116 12.81 -9.63 0.57
CA LEU A 116 11.95 -8.67 -0.11
C LEU A 116 11.48 -7.56 0.85
N ALA A 117 11.06 -7.93 2.06
CA ALA A 117 10.62 -6.97 3.07
C ALA A 117 11.74 -6.01 3.49
N LEU A 118 12.97 -6.51 3.65
CA LEU A 118 14.13 -5.69 3.98
C LEU A 118 14.57 -4.78 2.84
N ALA A 119 14.39 -5.20 1.59
CA ALA A 119 14.77 -4.41 0.41
C ALA A 119 13.72 -3.35 0.03
N MET A 120 12.43 -3.56 0.37
CA MET A 120 11.32 -2.71 -0.04
C MET A 120 11.47 -1.25 0.39
N PRO A 121 11.80 -0.90 1.65
CA PRO A 121 11.89 0.50 2.07
C PRO A 121 12.92 1.29 1.25
N GLY A 122 14.10 0.71 1.00
CA GLY A 122 15.14 1.35 0.18
C GLY A 122 14.69 1.59 -1.24
N LYS A 123 13.94 0.65 -1.84
CA LYS A 123 13.39 0.80 -3.19
C LYS A 123 12.31 1.87 -3.23
N ALA A 124 11.38 1.88 -2.26
CA ALA A 124 10.31 2.87 -2.19
C ALA A 124 10.88 4.28 -2.00
N ILE A 125 11.84 4.47 -1.08
CA ILE A 125 12.52 5.75 -0.86
C ILE A 125 13.22 6.23 -2.13
N ALA A 126 13.97 5.37 -2.82
CA ALA A 126 14.63 5.73 -4.07
C ALA A 126 13.63 6.22 -5.13
N LYS A 127 12.44 5.62 -5.21
CA LYS A 127 11.37 6.09 -6.11
C LYS A 127 10.79 7.43 -5.66
N MET A 128 10.62 7.63 -4.35
CA MET A 128 10.16 8.93 -3.82
C MET A 128 11.18 10.05 -4.08
N ASP A 129 12.48 9.78 -3.95
CA ASP A 129 13.54 10.74 -4.27
C ASP A 129 13.53 11.15 -5.75
N GLU A 130 13.08 10.26 -6.64
CA GLU A 130 12.85 10.54 -8.06
C GLU A 130 11.48 11.21 -8.34
N LEU A 131 10.66 11.50 -7.32
CA LEU A 131 9.29 12.01 -7.42
C LEU A 131 8.33 11.05 -8.16
N LYS A 132 8.59 9.75 -8.08
CA LYS A 132 7.78 8.67 -8.68
C LYS A 132 6.90 8.00 -7.61
N ALA A 133 5.92 8.74 -7.08
CA ALA A 133 5.07 8.28 -5.99
C ALA A 133 4.30 6.98 -6.34
N SER A 134 3.77 6.88 -7.55
CA SER A 134 3.10 5.66 -8.04
C SER A 134 4.01 4.44 -7.97
N ASN A 135 5.23 4.54 -8.50
CA ASN A 135 6.20 3.44 -8.46
C ASN A 135 6.64 3.08 -7.03
N ALA A 136 6.72 4.07 -6.12
CA ALA A 136 7.01 3.80 -4.71
C ALA A 136 5.88 2.98 -4.05
N LEU A 137 4.62 3.31 -4.34
CA LEU A 137 3.46 2.54 -3.91
C LEU A 137 3.46 1.13 -4.51
N ASP A 138 3.83 0.98 -5.78
CA ASP A 138 3.98 -0.32 -6.43
C ASP A 138 4.97 -1.24 -5.70
N GLU A 139 6.12 -0.72 -5.23
CA GLU A 139 7.08 -1.51 -4.45
C GLU A 139 6.46 -2.02 -3.15
N ILE A 140 5.66 -1.19 -2.46
CA ILE A 140 4.94 -1.60 -1.25
C ILE A 140 3.89 -2.68 -1.58
N PHE A 141 3.06 -2.43 -2.59
CA PHE A 141 2.02 -3.38 -2.98
C PHE A 141 2.59 -4.70 -3.55
N ASN A 142 3.77 -4.69 -4.15
CA ASN A 142 4.48 -5.91 -4.55
C ASN A 142 4.83 -6.79 -3.34
N LEU A 143 5.26 -6.19 -2.24
CA LEU A 143 5.47 -6.93 -0.98
C LEU A 143 4.16 -7.52 -0.45
N LEU A 144 3.06 -6.75 -0.44
CA LEU A 144 1.76 -7.24 0.00
C LEU A 144 1.23 -8.39 -0.88
N ARG A 145 1.38 -8.29 -2.20
CA ARG A 145 1.03 -9.37 -3.14
C ARG A 145 1.89 -10.61 -2.91
N ARG A 146 3.21 -10.44 -2.71
CA ARG A 146 4.12 -11.56 -2.37
C ARG A 146 3.72 -12.23 -1.05
N THR A 147 3.29 -11.45 -0.06
CA THR A 147 2.81 -11.96 1.22
C THR A 147 1.52 -12.76 1.07
N ASN A 148 0.56 -12.28 0.28
CA ASN A 148 -0.64 -13.08 -0.03
C ASN A 148 -0.29 -14.40 -0.71
N LYS A 149 0.65 -14.40 -1.66
CA LYS A 149 1.15 -15.61 -2.31
C LYS A 149 1.84 -16.56 -1.32
N TYR A 150 2.63 -16.03 -0.38
CA TYR A 150 3.29 -16.82 0.66
C TYR A 150 2.27 -17.52 1.57
N ILE A 151 1.10 -16.90 1.86
CA ILE A 151 -0.01 -17.56 2.56
C ILE A 151 -0.47 -18.81 1.79
N ASP A 152 -0.61 -18.69 0.47
CA ASP A 152 -1.08 -19.78 -0.37
C ASP A 152 -0.02 -20.89 -0.54
N GLU A 153 1.26 -20.54 -0.56
CA GLU A 153 2.38 -21.49 -0.62
C GLU A 153 2.58 -22.25 0.69
N THR A 154 2.47 -21.59 1.82
CA THR A 154 2.67 -22.21 3.15
C THR A 154 1.45 -22.95 3.68
N MET A 155 0.27 -22.70 3.12
CA MET A 155 -1.01 -23.35 3.45
C MET A 155 -1.23 -23.48 4.97
N PRO A 156 -1.36 -22.37 5.75
CA PRO A 156 -1.49 -22.43 7.21
C PRO A 156 -2.63 -23.32 7.70
N TRP A 157 -3.72 -23.41 6.93
CA TRP A 157 -4.86 -24.27 7.24
C TRP A 157 -4.55 -25.77 7.14
N VAL A 158 -3.48 -26.15 6.41
CA VAL A 158 -2.98 -27.53 6.35
C VAL A 158 -2.04 -27.77 7.52
N LEU A 159 -1.12 -26.83 7.81
CA LEU A 159 -0.24 -26.91 8.98
C LEU A 159 -1.03 -27.02 10.28
N ALA A 160 -2.15 -26.32 10.40
CA ALA A 160 -3.01 -26.34 11.58
C ALA A 160 -3.71 -27.68 11.86
N LYS A 161 -3.72 -28.63 10.91
CA LYS A 161 -4.28 -29.97 11.11
C LYS A 161 -3.30 -30.95 11.76
N ASP A 162 -2.03 -30.59 11.83
CA ASP A 162 -0.95 -31.43 12.33
C ASP A 162 -0.29 -30.75 13.55
N GLU A 163 -0.57 -31.29 14.74
CA GLU A 163 -0.02 -30.75 16.00
C GLU A 163 1.51 -30.71 16.01
N THR A 164 2.17 -31.59 15.27
CA THR A 164 3.65 -31.59 15.18
C THR A 164 4.20 -30.40 14.41
N LYS A 165 3.36 -29.71 13.60
CA LYS A 165 3.70 -28.53 12.79
C LYS A 165 3.24 -27.21 13.41
N LYS A 166 2.78 -27.23 14.66
CA LYS A 166 2.27 -26.04 15.34
C LYS A 166 3.32 -24.93 15.45
N ASP A 167 4.58 -25.27 15.72
CA ASP A 167 5.67 -24.30 15.79
C ASP A 167 6.00 -23.70 14.41
N ARG A 168 5.90 -24.50 13.33
CA ARG A 168 6.02 -23.99 11.96
C ARG A 168 4.87 -23.04 11.64
N LEU A 169 3.63 -23.40 11.99
CA LEU A 169 2.47 -22.55 11.82
C LEU A 169 2.63 -21.21 12.54
N ALA A 170 3.13 -21.23 13.78
CA ALA A 170 3.40 -20.02 14.55
C ALA A 170 4.42 -19.11 13.85
N THR A 171 5.51 -19.68 13.31
CA THR A 171 6.51 -18.91 12.55
C THR A 171 5.92 -18.29 11.28
N VAL A 172 5.11 -19.05 10.54
CA VAL A 172 4.43 -18.56 9.33
C VAL A 172 3.52 -17.39 9.65
N LEU A 173 2.65 -17.53 10.69
CA LEU A 173 1.74 -16.45 11.08
C LEU A 173 2.48 -15.24 11.65
N TYR A 174 3.57 -15.45 12.37
CA TYR A 174 4.40 -14.36 12.84
C TYR A 174 4.97 -13.51 11.69
N ASN A 175 5.43 -14.16 10.61
CA ASN A 175 5.91 -13.45 9.42
C ASN A 175 4.80 -12.58 8.78
N PHE A 176 3.53 -13.02 8.77
CA PHE A 176 2.41 -12.18 8.32
C PHE A 176 2.18 -10.98 9.24
N CYS A 177 2.19 -11.24 10.56
CA CYS A 177 1.96 -10.18 11.55
C CYS A 177 3.02 -9.08 11.45
N LEU A 178 4.30 -9.43 11.25
CA LEU A 178 5.37 -8.45 11.09
C LEU A 178 5.14 -7.52 9.90
N LEU A 179 4.67 -8.06 8.77
CA LEU A 179 4.43 -7.27 7.57
C LEU A 179 3.20 -6.37 7.70
N TYR A 180 2.21 -6.77 8.48
CA TYR A 180 1.05 -5.98 8.80
C TYR A 180 1.34 -4.90 9.85
N THR A 181 2.13 -5.21 10.89
CA THR A 181 2.41 -4.28 11.99
C THR A 181 3.48 -3.26 11.65
N SER A 182 4.29 -3.46 10.62
CA SER A 182 5.25 -2.45 10.17
C SER A 182 4.58 -1.16 9.68
N ASP A 183 3.32 -1.25 9.22
CA ASP A 183 2.49 -0.10 8.84
C ASP A 183 1.71 0.47 10.06
N ALA A 184 1.26 -0.40 10.97
CA ALA A 184 0.52 0.00 12.18
C ALA A 184 1.42 0.61 13.28
N ALA A 185 2.73 0.40 13.25
CA ALA A 185 3.66 0.97 14.22
C ALA A 185 3.77 2.50 14.12
N ASP A 186 3.42 3.08 12.98
CA ASP A 186 3.40 4.53 12.77
C ASP A 186 2.15 5.20 13.38
N ASP A 187 1.05 4.48 13.53
CA ASP A 187 -0.19 4.97 14.17
C ASP A 187 -0.09 5.00 15.70
N SER A 188 0.79 4.20 16.31
CA SER A 188 0.99 4.20 17.77
C SER A 188 1.76 5.42 18.29
N LEU A 189 2.35 6.22 17.40
CA LEU A 189 3.04 7.48 17.73
C LEU A 189 2.12 8.71 17.64
N ARG A 190 0.84 8.55 17.35
CA ARG A 190 -0.18 9.62 17.25
C ARG A 190 -1.13 9.68 18.44
N VAL A 191 -0.69 9.26 19.63
CA VAL A 191 -1.42 9.48 20.89
C VAL A 191 -0.78 10.62 21.66
#